data_46e0b4a55e6bfd976bce086b146b7198
#
_entry.id   46e0b4a55e6bfd976bce086b146b7198
#
_cell.length_a   1.000
_cell.length_b   1.000
_cell.length_c   1.000
_cell.angle_alpha   90.00
_cell.angle_beta   90.00
_cell.angle_gamma   90.00
#
_symmetry.space_group_name_H-M   'P 1'
#
loop_
_entity.id
_entity.type
_entity.pdbx_description
1 polymer ?
#
loop_
_entity_poly.entity_id
_entity_poly.type
_entity_poly.pdbx_seq_one_letter_code
_entity_poly.pdbx_strand_id
1 'polypeptide(L)'
;MTALKQDISTANNNIGCADNNVHKSLFTYLAETYIDANPAQKITLFCVLLSLLLMGFSYLYNSVSTHYFTEPKSYLHSIAALAFFAAIAVFVGYYKTLFPTSRKPILLTCVFLCVFVVMSLAAILRLTPLPPIDNYLFHFDQLIGLDQNQIINAFFQHKYLVIFFGLAYASLTIQLIILPVSLFIFFKQEHCERFIAYFALVNFIGLVIYYFFPTASPASILDHKYLVDGQINLALEFKQIHQGITPTVVGAGLISFPSFHIIWATLLTYTFRKTKRVFYPLLVINTLLTASTFLLGWHYFVDILGGWAVVAFAIWFVDKQYSFRK
;
A
#
# COMPACT_ATOMS: atom_id res chain seq x y z
N MET A 1 -69.31 -18.53 -29.74
CA MET A 1 -69.06 -18.19 -28.33
C MET A 1 -67.83 -18.82 -27.73
N THR A 2 -67.08 -19.65 -28.46
CA THR A 2 -65.90 -20.37 -27.94
C THR A 2 -64.53 -19.71 -28.27
N ALA A 3 -64.50 -18.78 -29.23
CA ALA A 3 -63.27 -18.08 -29.61
C ALA A 3 -62.92 -16.88 -28.69
N LEU A 4 -63.88 -16.28 -28.02
CA LEU A 4 -63.67 -15.14 -27.15
C LEU A 4 -63.13 -15.50 -25.75
N LYS A 5 -63.20 -16.77 -25.35
CA LYS A 5 -62.66 -17.25 -24.06
C LYS A 5 -61.18 -17.62 -24.10
N GLN A 6 -60.60 -17.85 -25.28
CA GLN A 6 -59.19 -18.17 -25.41
C GLN A 6 -58.29 -16.93 -25.38
N ASP A 7 -58.79 -15.76 -25.86
CA ASP A 7 -58.01 -14.50 -25.83
C ASP A 7 -57.89 -13.87 -24.46
N ILE A 8 -58.84 -14.14 -23.56
CA ILE A 8 -58.82 -13.60 -22.18
C ILE A 8 -57.84 -14.42 -21.29
N SER A 9 -57.67 -15.71 -21.59
CA SER A 9 -56.74 -16.58 -20.85
C SER A 9 -55.27 -16.30 -21.18
N THR A 10 -54.98 -15.91 -22.41
CA THR A 10 -53.61 -15.55 -22.86
C THR A 10 -53.23 -14.11 -22.43
N ALA A 11 -54.20 -13.22 -22.33
CA ALA A 11 -53.96 -11.85 -21.82
C ALA A 11 -53.67 -11.81 -20.32
N ASN A 12 -54.29 -12.68 -19.52
CA ASN A 12 -54.04 -12.74 -18.07
C ASN A 12 -52.70 -13.43 -17.68
N ASN A 13 -52.12 -14.27 -18.54
CA ASN A 13 -50.82 -14.91 -18.27
C ASN A 13 -49.64 -14.00 -18.60
N ASN A 14 -49.84 -12.91 -19.35
CA ASN A 14 -48.76 -11.96 -19.68
C ASN A 14 -48.71 -10.77 -18.71
N ILE A 15 -49.64 -10.63 -17.77
CA ILE A 15 -49.66 -9.55 -16.75
C ILE A 15 -48.94 -10.00 -15.46
N GLY A 16 -48.63 -11.31 -15.33
CA GLY A 16 -48.01 -11.87 -14.12
C GLY A 16 -46.46 -11.91 -14.13
N CYS A 17 -45.81 -11.45 -15.20
CA CYS A 17 -44.34 -11.43 -15.30
C CYS A 17 -43.72 -10.02 -15.39
N ALA A 18 -44.46 -9.00 -15.02
CA ALA A 18 -43.90 -7.64 -14.92
C ALA A 18 -43.64 -7.31 -13.45
N ASP A 19 -42.37 -7.04 -13.19
CA ASP A 19 -41.85 -6.33 -12.00
C ASP A 19 -41.95 -7.01 -10.63
N ASN A 20 -41.26 -8.15 -10.48
CA ASN A 20 -40.59 -8.45 -9.21
C ASN A 20 -39.17 -7.90 -9.19
N ASN A 21 -38.93 -6.72 -9.72
CA ASN A 21 -37.80 -5.89 -9.33
C ASN A 21 -38.10 -5.31 -7.93
N VAL A 22 -38.13 -6.21 -6.96
CA VAL A 22 -38.02 -5.81 -5.55
C VAL A 22 -36.82 -4.89 -5.49
N HIS A 23 -36.98 -3.65 -5.08
CA HIS A 23 -35.93 -2.73 -4.70
C HIS A 23 -35.13 -3.43 -3.58
N LYS A 24 -34.16 -4.26 -3.97
CA LYS A 24 -33.22 -4.85 -3.01
C LYS A 24 -32.58 -3.67 -2.29
N SER A 25 -32.66 -3.67 -0.98
CA SER A 25 -31.98 -2.64 -0.22
C SER A 25 -30.50 -2.66 -0.61
N LEU A 26 -29.86 -1.49 -0.64
CA LEU A 26 -28.40 -1.39 -0.90
C LEU A 26 -27.64 -2.39 -0.03
N PHE A 27 -28.07 -2.59 1.21
CA PHE A 27 -27.47 -3.53 2.14
C PHE A 27 -27.58 -4.99 1.65
N THR A 28 -28.76 -5.41 1.15
CA THR A 28 -28.98 -6.76 0.60
C THR A 28 -28.11 -6.99 -0.63
N TYR A 29 -28.04 -5.99 -1.52
CA TYR A 29 -27.18 -6.06 -2.72
C TYR A 29 -25.70 -6.19 -2.36
N LEU A 30 -25.22 -5.38 -1.40
CA LEU A 30 -23.83 -5.45 -0.93
C LEU A 30 -23.51 -6.78 -0.24
N ALA A 31 -24.44 -7.30 0.57
CA ALA A 31 -24.28 -8.59 1.24
C ALA A 31 -24.18 -9.76 0.25
N GLU A 32 -25.07 -9.80 -0.75
CA GLU A 32 -25.01 -10.81 -1.81
C GLU A 32 -23.71 -10.72 -2.63
N THR A 33 -23.31 -9.50 -3.01
CA THR A 33 -22.04 -9.25 -3.72
C THR A 33 -20.84 -9.72 -2.92
N TYR A 34 -20.85 -9.52 -1.59
CA TYR A 34 -19.77 -9.98 -0.70
C TYR A 34 -19.77 -11.50 -0.55
N ILE A 35 -20.95 -12.16 -0.47
CA ILE A 35 -21.06 -13.63 -0.36
C ILE A 35 -20.42 -14.29 -1.59
N ASP A 36 -20.69 -13.75 -2.78
CA ASP A 36 -20.20 -14.28 -4.06
C ASP A 36 -18.75 -13.88 -4.39
N ALA A 37 -18.18 -12.96 -3.60
CA ALA A 37 -16.82 -12.48 -3.81
C ALA A 37 -15.78 -13.61 -3.61
N ASN A 38 -14.74 -13.59 -4.42
CA ASN A 38 -13.62 -14.51 -4.26
C ASN A 38 -12.74 -14.12 -3.04
N PRO A 39 -11.83 -15.02 -2.58
CA PRO A 39 -11.00 -14.75 -1.41
C PRO A 39 -10.19 -13.45 -1.51
N ALA A 40 -9.64 -13.13 -2.69
CA ALA A 40 -8.86 -11.91 -2.87
C ALA A 40 -9.71 -10.65 -2.69
N GLN A 41 -10.92 -10.64 -3.22
CA GLN A 41 -11.85 -9.52 -3.07
C GLN A 41 -12.26 -9.33 -1.60
N LYS A 42 -12.52 -10.43 -0.87
CA LYS A 42 -12.85 -10.40 0.56
C LYS A 42 -11.70 -9.84 1.40
N ILE A 43 -10.48 -10.34 1.17
CA ILE A 43 -9.28 -9.85 1.86
C ILE A 43 -9.05 -8.37 1.57
N THR A 44 -9.12 -7.97 0.29
CA THR A 44 -8.90 -6.58 -0.11
C THR A 44 -9.92 -5.65 0.55
N LEU A 45 -11.21 -5.99 0.47
CA LEU A 45 -12.26 -5.18 1.09
C LEU A 45 -12.08 -5.08 2.61
N PHE A 46 -11.79 -6.20 3.27
CA PHE A 46 -11.54 -6.23 4.71
C PHE A 46 -10.36 -5.32 5.08
N CYS A 47 -9.22 -5.44 4.40
CA CYS A 47 -8.04 -4.59 4.66
C CYS A 47 -8.33 -3.10 4.43
N VAL A 48 -9.05 -2.75 3.36
CA VAL A 48 -9.42 -1.36 3.07
C VAL A 48 -10.33 -0.80 4.16
N LEU A 49 -11.37 -1.54 4.56
CA LEU A 49 -12.29 -1.11 5.63
C LEU A 49 -11.56 -0.93 6.96
N LEU A 50 -10.71 -1.87 7.36
CA LEU A 50 -9.93 -1.74 8.58
C LEU A 50 -8.92 -0.58 8.51
N SER A 51 -8.31 -0.34 7.35
CA SER A 51 -7.43 0.82 7.14
C SER A 51 -8.20 2.14 7.31
N LEU A 52 -9.40 2.24 6.76
CA LEU A 52 -10.26 3.42 6.94
C LEU A 52 -10.71 3.59 8.40
N LEU A 53 -11.01 2.50 9.10
CA LEU A 53 -11.34 2.54 10.54
C LEU A 53 -10.13 3.00 11.36
N LEU A 54 -8.94 2.49 11.09
CA LEU A 54 -7.71 2.92 11.75
C LEU A 54 -7.44 4.42 11.49
N MET A 55 -7.67 4.88 10.27
CA MET A 55 -7.57 6.30 9.91
C MET A 55 -8.54 7.16 10.71
N GLY A 56 -9.82 6.78 10.73
CA GLY A 56 -10.85 7.49 11.48
C GLY A 56 -10.52 7.53 12.97
N PHE A 57 -10.12 6.40 13.54
CA PHE A 57 -9.68 6.32 14.93
C PHE A 57 -8.48 7.24 15.22
N SER A 58 -7.42 7.15 14.42
CA SER A 58 -6.22 7.98 14.59
C SER A 58 -6.56 9.47 14.47
N TYR A 59 -7.37 9.85 13.49
CA TYR A 59 -7.81 11.22 13.30
C TYR A 59 -8.61 11.75 14.50
N LEU A 60 -9.60 10.99 14.97
CA LEU A 60 -10.44 11.37 16.12
C LEU A 60 -9.58 11.43 17.40
N TYR A 61 -8.73 10.45 17.62
CA TYR A 61 -7.85 10.44 18.78
C TYR A 61 -6.92 11.64 18.79
N ASN A 62 -6.29 11.97 17.68
CA ASN A 62 -5.37 13.10 17.56
C ASN A 62 -6.09 14.45 17.66
N SER A 63 -7.31 14.56 17.14
CA SER A 63 -8.10 15.81 17.26
C SER A 63 -8.50 16.12 18.70
N VAL A 64 -8.59 15.11 19.56
CA VAL A 64 -8.93 15.26 20.98
C VAL A 64 -7.68 15.43 21.87
N SER A 65 -6.58 14.73 21.53
CA SER A 65 -5.39 14.62 22.40
C SER A 65 -4.26 15.57 22.04
N THR A 66 -4.17 16.00 20.79
CA THR A 66 -3.09 16.86 20.30
C THR A 66 -3.67 18.00 19.46
N HIS A 67 -3.26 19.25 19.73
CA HIS A 67 -3.67 20.44 18.96
C HIS A 67 -2.99 20.50 17.58
N TYR A 68 -2.98 19.37 16.86
CA TYR A 68 -2.26 19.24 15.60
C TYR A 68 -3.17 19.67 14.45
N PHE A 69 -2.91 20.82 13.86
CA PHE A 69 -3.47 21.22 12.58
C PHE A 69 -2.45 20.91 11.46
N THR A 70 -2.83 20.05 10.53
CA THR A 70 -2.10 19.91 9.26
C THR A 70 -2.17 21.24 8.52
N GLU A 71 -0.99 21.81 8.20
CA GLU A 71 -0.92 23.06 7.43
C GLU A 71 -1.62 22.95 6.05
N PRO A 72 -2.09 24.09 5.49
CA PRO A 72 -2.79 24.14 4.19
C PRO A 72 -2.04 23.51 3.02
N LYS A 73 -0.72 23.30 3.10
CA LYS A 73 0.07 22.59 2.08
C LYS A 73 -0.39 21.14 1.83
N SER A 74 -1.09 20.54 2.80
CA SER A 74 -1.70 19.23 2.64
C SER A 74 -2.85 19.24 1.63
N TYR A 75 -3.52 20.37 1.39
CA TYR A 75 -4.60 20.48 0.43
C TYR A 75 -4.14 20.33 -1.03
N LEU A 76 -2.93 20.80 -1.37
CA LEU A 76 -2.40 20.64 -2.72
C LEU A 76 -2.19 19.17 -3.08
N HIS A 77 -1.67 18.37 -2.13
CA HIS A 77 -1.55 16.92 -2.29
C HIS A 77 -2.91 16.24 -2.43
N SER A 78 -3.91 16.69 -1.65
CA SER A 78 -5.28 16.18 -1.72
C SER A 78 -5.95 16.52 -3.05
N ILE A 79 -5.74 17.72 -3.59
CA ILE A 79 -6.24 18.14 -4.91
C ILE A 79 -5.55 17.34 -6.02
N ALA A 80 -4.22 17.20 -5.99
CA ALA A 80 -3.48 16.41 -6.94
C ALA A 80 -3.91 14.93 -6.95
N ALA A 81 -4.16 14.38 -5.76
CA ALA A 81 -4.70 13.04 -5.60
C ALA A 81 -6.11 12.92 -6.17
N LEU A 82 -6.99 13.89 -5.89
CA LEU A 82 -8.35 13.89 -6.44
C LEU A 82 -8.33 13.96 -7.98
N ALA A 83 -7.48 14.81 -8.56
CA ALA A 83 -7.29 14.91 -10.00
C ALA A 83 -6.74 13.60 -10.61
N PHE A 84 -5.80 12.95 -9.94
CA PHE A 84 -5.27 11.65 -10.32
C PHE A 84 -6.35 10.56 -10.31
N PHE A 85 -7.18 10.50 -9.26
CA PHE A 85 -8.30 9.53 -9.21
C PHE A 85 -9.38 9.83 -10.24
N ALA A 86 -9.68 11.09 -10.52
CA ALA A 86 -10.57 11.45 -11.59
C ALA A 86 -10.05 10.98 -12.94
N ALA A 87 -8.75 11.16 -13.23
CA ALA A 87 -8.12 10.67 -14.45
C ALA A 87 -8.17 9.12 -14.54
N ILE A 88 -7.92 8.41 -13.44
CA ILE A 88 -8.06 6.95 -13.39
C ILE A 88 -9.52 6.54 -13.62
N ALA A 89 -10.50 7.21 -13.02
CA ALA A 89 -11.91 6.89 -13.20
C ALA A 89 -12.34 7.06 -14.67
N VAL A 90 -11.89 8.14 -15.34
CA VAL A 90 -12.10 8.36 -16.77
C VAL A 90 -11.45 7.25 -17.60
N PHE A 91 -10.20 6.90 -17.29
CA PHE A 91 -9.49 5.82 -17.97
C PHE A 91 -10.21 4.46 -17.81
N VAL A 92 -10.67 4.13 -16.60
CA VAL A 92 -11.43 2.90 -16.32
C VAL A 92 -12.76 2.91 -17.07
N GLY A 93 -13.46 4.06 -17.10
CA GLY A 93 -14.69 4.23 -17.87
C GLY A 93 -14.47 3.98 -19.35
N TYR A 94 -13.46 4.59 -19.95
CA TYR A 94 -13.10 4.40 -21.35
C TYR A 94 -12.68 2.96 -21.65
N TYR A 95 -11.82 2.35 -20.81
CA TYR A 95 -11.41 0.96 -21.00
C TYR A 95 -12.58 -0.03 -20.91
N LYS A 96 -13.56 0.23 -20.04
CA LYS A 96 -14.77 -0.59 -19.96
C LYS A 96 -15.65 -0.52 -21.22
N THR A 97 -15.64 0.58 -21.94
CA THR A 97 -16.33 0.65 -23.24
C THR A 97 -15.68 -0.24 -24.28
N LEU A 98 -14.34 -0.39 -24.25
CA LEU A 98 -13.58 -1.26 -25.14
C LEU A 98 -13.64 -2.74 -24.73
N PHE A 99 -13.66 -3.03 -23.42
CA PHE A 99 -13.60 -4.39 -22.85
C PHE A 99 -14.65 -4.57 -21.72
N PRO A 100 -15.94 -4.66 -22.08
CA PRO A 100 -17.03 -4.59 -21.09
C PRO A 100 -17.02 -5.74 -20.06
N THR A 101 -16.47 -6.91 -20.40
CA THR A 101 -16.38 -8.10 -19.52
C THR A 101 -15.12 -8.10 -18.64
N SER A 102 -14.16 -7.24 -18.89
CA SER A 102 -12.91 -7.22 -18.15
C SER A 102 -13.01 -6.47 -16.82
N ARG A 103 -12.63 -7.12 -15.71
CA ARG A 103 -12.51 -6.48 -14.39
C ARG A 103 -11.11 -5.89 -14.12
N LYS A 104 -10.14 -6.16 -15.00
CA LYS A 104 -8.75 -5.74 -14.80
C LYS A 104 -8.55 -4.23 -14.58
N PRO A 105 -9.23 -3.33 -15.32
CA PRO A 105 -9.07 -1.88 -15.07
C PRO A 105 -9.50 -1.47 -13.67
N ILE A 106 -10.61 -2.02 -13.18
CA ILE A 106 -11.10 -1.77 -11.82
C ILE A 106 -10.05 -2.23 -10.80
N LEU A 107 -9.48 -3.42 -11.01
CA LEU A 107 -8.46 -3.98 -10.16
C LEU A 107 -7.18 -3.12 -10.14
N LEU A 108 -6.74 -2.63 -11.31
CA LEU A 108 -5.60 -1.71 -11.39
C LEU A 108 -5.88 -0.38 -10.66
N THR A 109 -7.10 0.15 -10.79
CA THR A 109 -7.54 1.33 -10.02
C THR A 109 -7.46 1.05 -8.52
N CYS A 110 -7.87 -0.13 -8.05
CA CYS A 110 -7.74 -0.51 -6.65
C CYS A 110 -6.28 -0.51 -6.16
N VAL A 111 -5.30 -0.92 -6.99
CA VAL A 111 -3.88 -0.85 -6.62
C VAL A 111 -3.46 0.59 -6.36
N PHE A 112 -3.74 1.50 -7.31
CA PHE A 112 -3.38 2.91 -7.14
C PHE A 112 -4.12 3.57 -5.98
N LEU A 113 -5.39 3.21 -5.77
CA LEU A 113 -6.15 3.65 -4.62
C LEU A 113 -5.52 3.16 -3.31
N CYS A 114 -5.09 1.90 -3.25
CA CYS A 114 -4.36 1.38 -2.08
C CYS A 114 -3.06 2.14 -1.82
N VAL A 115 -2.26 2.45 -2.86
CA VAL A 115 -1.04 3.26 -2.70
C VAL A 115 -1.40 4.63 -2.11
N PHE A 116 -2.40 5.30 -2.67
CA PHE A 116 -2.83 6.60 -2.18
C PHE A 116 -3.31 6.54 -0.71
N VAL A 117 -4.15 5.56 -0.38
CA VAL A 117 -4.64 5.36 1.00
C VAL A 117 -3.47 5.13 1.95
N VAL A 118 -2.48 4.31 1.55
CA VAL A 118 -1.27 4.07 2.36
C VAL A 118 -0.50 5.36 2.60
N MET A 119 -0.24 6.16 1.55
CA MET A 119 0.50 7.41 1.69
C MET A 119 -0.24 8.43 2.58
N SER A 120 -1.57 8.53 2.40
CA SER A 120 -2.41 9.42 3.23
C SER A 120 -2.48 8.96 4.68
N LEU A 121 -2.64 7.64 4.90
CA LEU A 121 -2.64 7.05 6.24
C LEU A 121 -1.32 7.19 6.95
N ALA A 122 -0.21 6.93 6.28
CA ALA A 122 1.11 7.08 6.88
C ALA A 122 1.33 8.49 7.43
N ALA A 123 0.85 9.52 6.72
CA ALA A 123 0.90 10.90 7.19
C ALA A 123 0.10 11.12 8.48
N ILE A 124 -1.10 10.50 8.60
CA ILE A 124 -1.96 10.59 9.80
C ILE A 124 -1.40 9.74 10.95
N LEU A 125 -0.90 8.53 10.65
CA LEU A 125 -0.37 7.62 11.66
C LEU A 125 0.93 8.10 12.32
N ARG A 126 1.64 9.06 11.71
CA ARG A 126 2.77 9.77 12.35
C ARG A 126 2.36 10.53 13.62
N LEU A 127 1.07 10.84 13.75
CA LEU A 127 0.49 11.48 14.94
C LEU A 127 0.17 10.45 16.04
N THR A 128 0.68 9.23 15.99
CA THR A 128 0.50 8.23 17.05
C THR A 128 1.00 8.77 18.40
N PRO A 129 0.30 8.51 19.51
CA PRO A 129 0.74 8.95 20.84
C PRO A 129 1.88 8.08 21.41
N LEU A 130 2.26 7.01 20.71
CA LEU A 130 3.26 6.07 21.19
C LEU A 130 4.67 6.62 20.94
N PRO A 131 5.63 6.35 21.86
CA PRO A 131 7.00 6.83 21.72
C PRO A 131 7.71 6.13 20.55
N PRO A 132 8.63 6.82 19.85
CA PRO A 132 9.41 6.22 18.78
C PRO A 132 10.34 5.13 19.31
N ILE A 133 10.50 4.05 18.53
CA ILE A 133 11.30 2.88 18.92
C ILE A 133 12.70 2.86 18.29
N ASP A 134 13.13 3.94 17.64
CA ASP A 134 14.40 4.02 16.90
C ASP A 134 15.62 3.54 17.71
N ASN A 135 15.71 3.90 18.99
CA ASN A 135 16.79 3.44 19.85
C ASN A 135 16.86 1.92 20.01
N TYR A 136 15.70 1.25 20.08
CA TYR A 136 15.66 -0.21 20.18
C TYR A 136 16.10 -0.87 18.85
N LEU A 137 15.70 -0.32 17.71
CA LEU A 137 16.06 -0.83 16.40
C LEU A 137 17.57 -0.67 16.14
N PHE A 138 18.11 0.53 16.43
CA PHE A 138 19.53 0.81 16.32
C PHE A 138 20.37 -0.09 17.23
N HIS A 139 19.95 -0.25 18.50
CA HIS A 139 20.64 -1.13 19.43
C HIS A 139 20.59 -2.61 18.99
N PHE A 140 19.48 -3.06 18.42
CA PHE A 140 19.36 -4.41 17.85
C PHE A 140 20.40 -4.62 16.73
N ASP A 141 20.52 -3.68 15.81
CA ASP A 141 21.51 -3.74 14.73
C ASP A 141 22.95 -3.81 15.29
N GLN A 142 23.24 -3.02 16.35
CA GLN A 142 24.54 -3.09 17.02
C GLN A 142 24.81 -4.45 17.69
N LEU A 143 23.80 -5.08 18.32
CA LEU A 143 23.94 -6.38 18.96
C LEU A 143 24.32 -7.49 17.97
N ILE A 144 23.89 -7.37 16.73
CA ILE A 144 24.29 -8.33 15.67
C ILE A 144 25.57 -7.91 14.94
N GLY A 145 26.28 -6.90 15.44
CA GLY A 145 27.58 -6.45 14.92
C GLY A 145 27.48 -5.44 13.76
N LEU A 146 26.32 -4.84 13.51
CA LEU A 146 26.12 -3.85 12.45
C LEU A 146 26.21 -2.42 13.06
N ASP A 147 27.40 -1.83 13.00
CA ASP A 147 27.56 -0.39 13.27
C ASP A 147 27.23 0.40 12.00
N GLN A 148 26.01 0.89 11.92
CA GLN A 148 25.52 1.57 10.73
C GLN A 148 26.30 2.88 10.46
N ASN A 149 26.76 3.60 11.48
CA ASN A 149 27.59 4.79 11.30
C ASN A 149 28.91 4.47 10.62
N GLN A 150 29.61 3.41 11.07
CA GLN A 150 30.87 2.98 10.44
C GLN A 150 30.65 2.52 9.01
N ILE A 151 29.59 1.73 8.77
CA ILE A 151 29.27 1.20 7.45
C ILE A 151 28.97 2.33 6.46
N ILE A 152 28.13 3.29 6.84
CA ILE A 152 27.78 4.46 6.01
C ILE A 152 29.02 5.31 5.76
N ASN A 153 29.82 5.59 6.79
CA ASN A 153 31.07 6.36 6.64
C ASN A 153 32.02 5.71 5.64
N ALA A 154 32.23 4.39 5.70
CA ALA A 154 33.05 3.66 4.74
C ALA A 154 32.44 3.66 3.34
N PHE A 155 31.13 3.42 3.22
CA PHE A 155 30.40 3.35 1.96
C PHE A 155 30.45 4.68 1.17
N PHE A 156 30.23 5.80 1.83
CA PHE A 156 30.21 7.12 1.19
C PHE A 156 31.61 7.63 0.73
N GLN A 157 32.71 6.95 1.07
CA GLN A 157 34.00 7.20 0.46
C GLN A 157 34.01 6.79 -1.03
N HIS A 158 33.06 5.97 -1.48
CA HIS A 158 33.01 5.40 -2.84
C HIS A 158 31.86 6.04 -3.64
N LYS A 159 32.08 7.26 -4.14
CA LYS A 159 31.06 8.06 -4.86
C LYS A 159 30.27 7.28 -5.93
N TYR A 160 30.93 6.45 -6.72
CA TYR A 160 30.26 5.68 -7.78
C TYR A 160 29.33 4.60 -7.21
N LEU A 161 29.68 3.98 -6.08
CA LEU A 161 28.81 3.04 -5.40
C LEU A 161 27.59 3.75 -4.83
N VAL A 162 27.76 4.93 -4.24
CA VAL A 162 26.64 5.74 -3.72
C VAL A 162 25.63 6.07 -4.84
N ILE A 163 26.12 6.50 -6.00
CA ILE A 163 25.26 6.78 -7.16
C ILE A 163 24.56 5.49 -7.63
N PHE A 164 25.30 4.40 -7.78
CA PHE A 164 24.74 3.13 -8.25
C PHE A 164 23.65 2.58 -7.33
N PHE A 165 23.88 2.55 -6.02
CA PHE A 165 22.89 2.13 -5.05
C PHE A 165 21.73 3.14 -4.90
N GLY A 166 22.00 4.44 -5.09
CA GLY A 166 20.97 5.47 -5.16
C GLY A 166 20.01 5.25 -6.33
N LEU A 167 20.51 4.87 -7.50
CA LEU A 167 19.67 4.50 -8.65
C LEU A 167 18.87 3.22 -8.38
N ALA A 168 19.48 2.22 -7.72
CA ALA A 168 18.75 1.03 -7.31
C ALA A 168 17.61 1.35 -6.35
N TYR A 169 17.86 2.22 -5.35
CA TYR A 169 16.82 2.70 -4.44
C TYR A 169 15.68 3.41 -5.17
N ALA A 170 16.02 4.36 -6.05
CA ALA A 170 15.03 5.14 -6.79
C ALA A 170 14.21 4.30 -7.79
N SER A 171 14.74 3.14 -8.21
CA SER A 171 14.07 2.25 -9.17
C SER A 171 12.71 1.74 -8.69
N LEU A 172 12.47 1.68 -7.37
CA LEU A 172 11.20 1.22 -6.82
C LEU A 172 10.01 2.03 -7.32
N THR A 173 10.15 3.35 -7.42
CA THR A 173 9.08 4.22 -7.92
C THR A 173 8.64 3.82 -9.32
N ILE A 174 9.60 3.52 -10.20
CA ILE A 174 9.33 3.06 -11.57
C ILE A 174 8.71 1.66 -11.55
N GLN A 175 9.21 0.77 -10.69
CA GLN A 175 8.69 -0.59 -10.54
C GLN A 175 7.23 -0.59 -10.09
N LEU A 176 6.85 0.27 -9.14
CA LEU A 176 5.47 0.38 -8.63
C LEU A 176 4.46 0.86 -9.66
N ILE A 177 4.91 1.50 -10.74
CA ILE A 177 4.06 1.92 -11.85
C ILE A 177 4.05 0.84 -12.95
N ILE A 178 5.23 0.48 -13.46
CA ILE A 178 5.35 -0.36 -14.65
C ILE A 178 4.91 -1.79 -14.38
N LEU A 179 5.29 -2.38 -13.24
CA LEU A 179 5.03 -3.80 -12.98
C LEU A 179 3.56 -4.11 -12.72
N PRO A 180 2.80 -3.36 -11.89
CA PRO A 180 1.35 -3.56 -11.79
C PRO A 180 0.65 -3.37 -13.14
N VAL A 181 0.96 -2.30 -13.89
CA VAL A 181 0.38 -2.08 -15.22
C VAL A 181 0.65 -3.27 -16.13
N SER A 182 1.89 -3.77 -16.20
CA SER A 182 2.25 -4.93 -17.01
C SER A 182 1.52 -6.20 -16.55
N LEU A 183 1.37 -6.39 -15.25
CA LEU A 183 0.63 -7.53 -14.68
C LEU A 183 -0.82 -7.51 -15.18
N PHE A 184 -1.49 -6.35 -15.14
CA PHE A 184 -2.88 -6.22 -15.55
C PHE A 184 -3.09 -6.34 -17.07
N ILE A 185 -2.08 -5.98 -17.87
CA ILE A 185 -2.15 -6.12 -19.33
C ILE A 185 -1.92 -7.58 -19.75
N PHE A 186 -0.84 -8.21 -19.25
CA PHE A 186 -0.33 -9.45 -19.81
C PHE A 186 -0.75 -10.74 -19.07
N PHE A 187 -1.25 -10.64 -17.83
CA PHE A 187 -1.54 -11.81 -17.02
C PHE A 187 -3.04 -12.07 -16.88
N LYS A 188 -3.40 -13.30 -16.45
CA LYS A 188 -4.80 -13.67 -16.20
C LYS A 188 -5.36 -12.89 -15.01
N GLN A 189 -6.67 -12.66 -15.01
CA GLN A 189 -7.37 -11.92 -13.96
C GLN A 189 -7.11 -12.48 -12.55
N GLU A 190 -7.05 -13.81 -12.39
CA GLU A 190 -6.76 -14.44 -11.10
C GLU A 190 -5.42 -14.00 -10.50
N HIS A 191 -4.36 -13.82 -11.33
CA HIS A 191 -3.06 -13.32 -10.87
C HIS A 191 -3.16 -11.88 -10.40
N CYS A 192 -3.93 -11.05 -11.11
CA CYS A 192 -4.17 -9.65 -10.73
C CYS A 192 -4.92 -9.57 -9.39
N GLU A 193 -5.96 -10.38 -9.21
CA GLU A 193 -6.75 -10.44 -7.98
C GLU A 193 -5.89 -10.90 -6.78
N ARG A 194 -5.06 -11.93 -6.94
CA ARG A 194 -4.13 -12.36 -5.89
C ARG A 194 -3.13 -11.27 -5.54
N PHE A 195 -2.57 -10.59 -6.55
CA PHE A 195 -1.64 -9.48 -6.32
C PHE A 195 -2.27 -8.38 -5.47
N ILE A 196 -3.52 -8.00 -5.77
CA ILE A 196 -4.23 -6.99 -4.98
C ILE A 196 -4.43 -7.45 -3.54
N ALA A 197 -4.79 -8.71 -3.32
CA ALA A 197 -4.96 -9.24 -1.98
C ALA A 197 -3.65 -9.20 -1.17
N TYR A 198 -2.52 -9.63 -1.77
CA TYR A 198 -1.22 -9.48 -1.13
C TYR A 198 -0.91 -8.01 -0.84
N PHE A 199 -1.10 -7.15 -1.84
CA PHE A 199 -0.78 -5.73 -1.75
C PHE A 199 -1.60 -5.02 -0.67
N ALA A 200 -2.91 -5.25 -0.60
CA ALA A 200 -3.77 -4.70 0.43
C ALA A 200 -3.37 -5.19 1.83
N LEU A 201 -3.07 -6.49 1.96
CA LEU A 201 -2.74 -7.09 3.24
C LEU A 201 -1.37 -6.62 3.78
N VAL A 202 -0.33 -6.57 2.94
CA VAL A 202 0.99 -6.08 3.39
C VAL A 202 0.94 -4.61 3.79
N ASN A 203 0.17 -3.80 3.05
CA ASN A 203 0.01 -2.39 3.38
C ASN A 203 -0.74 -2.20 4.70
N PHE A 204 -1.84 -2.93 4.91
CA PHE A 204 -2.58 -2.89 6.16
C PHE A 204 -1.71 -3.30 7.36
N ILE A 205 -1.03 -4.46 7.28
CA ILE A 205 -0.17 -4.95 8.36
C ILE A 205 0.97 -3.96 8.64
N GLY A 206 1.63 -3.45 7.59
CA GLY A 206 2.72 -2.49 7.74
C GLY A 206 2.27 -1.20 8.44
N LEU A 207 1.08 -0.68 8.10
CA LEU A 207 0.50 0.50 8.73
C LEU A 207 0.13 0.24 10.20
N VAL A 208 -0.44 -0.91 10.52
CA VAL A 208 -0.75 -1.29 11.91
C VAL A 208 0.52 -1.39 12.74
N ILE A 209 1.56 -2.06 12.21
CA ILE A 209 2.85 -2.15 12.91
C ILE A 209 3.43 -0.75 13.13
N TYR A 210 3.44 0.12 12.12
CA TYR A 210 3.94 1.48 12.26
C TYR A 210 3.17 2.29 13.31
N TYR A 211 1.86 2.14 13.40
CA TYR A 211 1.07 2.85 14.41
C TYR A 211 1.47 2.48 15.83
N PHE A 212 1.69 1.18 16.09
CA PHE A 212 2.07 0.70 17.42
C PHE A 212 3.57 0.78 17.71
N PHE A 213 4.41 0.81 16.68
CA PHE A 213 5.87 0.86 16.75
C PHE A 213 6.42 1.97 15.86
N PRO A 214 6.09 3.24 16.17
CA PRO A 214 6.49 4.36 15.32
C PRO A 214 7.99 4.56 15.31
N THR A 215 8.49 5.04 14.19
CA THR A 215 9.92 5.34 13.97
C THR A 215 10.09 6.68 13.29
N ALA A 216 11.08 7.45 13.75
CA ALA A 216 11.45 8.72 13.14
C ALA A 216 12.39 8.55 11.93
N SER A 217 13.10 7.47 11.83
CA SER A 217 14.13 7.06 10.86
C SER A 217 15.54 7.00 11.46
N PRO A 218 16.49 6.30 10.81
CA PRO A 218 17.89 6.29 11.26
C PRO A 218 18.52 7.67 11.44
N ALA A 219 18.05 8.69 10.68
CA ALA A 219 18.53 10.06 10.80
C ALA A 219 18.25 10.69 12.17
N SER A 220 17.41 10.08 13.01
CA SER A 220 17.20 10.53 14.40
C SER A 220 18.36 10.18 15.35
N ILE A 221 19.23 9.23 14.94
CA ILE A 221 20.31 8.70 15.77
C ILE A 221 21.66 8.76 15.05
N LEU A 222 21.70 8.57 13.72
CA LEU A 222 22.94 8.53 12.95
C LEU A 222 23.61 9.91 12.84
N ASP A 223 24.94 9.91 12.64
CA ASP A 223 25.67 11.12 12.24
C ASP A 223 25.14 11.65 10.88
N HIS A 224 24.83 12.94 10.84
CA HIS A 224 24.22 13.58 9.68
C HIS A 224 25.21 13.88 8.54
N LYS A 225 26.50 13.59 8.71
CA LYS A 225 27.55 13.96 7.76
C LYS A 225 27.28 13.55 6.31
N TYR A 226 26.64 12.41 6.10
CA TYR A 226 26.36 11.85 4.77
C TYR A 226 24.89 11.70 4.46
N LEU A 227 24.00 12.06 5.40
CA LEU A 227 22.57 12.01 5.19
C LEU A 227 22.11 13.21 4.35
N VAL A 228 21.10 12.99 3.52
CA VAL A 228 20.49 14.07 2.73
C VAL A 228 19.49 14.86 3.59
N ASP A 229 19.26 16.12 3.23
CA ASP A 229 18.35 17.02 3.97
C ASP A 229 16.96 16.39 4.16
N GLY A 230 16.47 15.64 3.17
CA GLY A 230 15.18 14.95 3.27
C GLY A 230 15.10 13.93 4.41
N GLN A 231 16.18 13.22 4.73
CA GLN A 231 16.26 12.29 5.85
C GLN A 231 16.32 13.02 7.19
N ILE A 232 17.16 14.06 7.26
CA ILE A 232 17.33 14.89 8.47
C ILE A 232 16.02 15.59 8.79
N ASN A 233 15.38 16.18 7.77
CA ASN A 233 14.10 16.84 7.92
C ASN A 233 12.99 15.89 8.35
N LEU A 234 13.01 14.62 7.90
CA LEU A 234 12.04 13.61 8.33
C LEU A 234 12.14 13.36 9.85
N ALA A 235 13.35 13.16 10.35
CA ALA A 235 13.58 12.95 11.76
C ALA A 235 13.19 14.19 12.59
N LEU A 236 13.51 15.40 12.11
CA LEU A 236 13.15 16.66 12.77
C LEU A 236 11.63 16.89 12.77
N GLU A 237 10.97 16.67 11.64
CA GLU A 237 9.51 16.78 11.52
C GLU A 237 8.81 15.82 12.48
N PHE A 238 9.25 14.56 12.53
CA PHE A 238 8.69 13.57 13.47
C PHE A 238 8.89 14.01 14.94
N LYS A 239 10.10 14.48 15.30
CA LYS A 239 10.38 14.99 16.64
C LYS A 239 9.49 16.17 17.00
N GLN A 240 9.32 17.14 16.11
CA GLN A 240 8.45 18.29 16.33
C GLN A 240 6.99 17.85 16.55
N ILE A 241 6.50 16.91 15.74
CA ILE A 241 5.18 16.32 15.90
C ILE A 241 5.01 15.76 17.32
N HIS A 242 5.92 14.91 17.77
CA HIS A 242 5.83 14.28 19.09
C HIS A 242 6.07 15.24 20.26
N GLN A 243 6.59 16.42 20.02
CA GLN A 243 6.70 17.50 21.02
C GLN A 243 5.51 18.46 21.01
N GLY A 244 4.48 18.23 20.19
CA GLY A 244 3.35 19.14 20.04
C GLY A 244 3.70 20.47 19.34
N ILE A 245 4.79 20.49 18.56
CA ILE A 245 5.25 21.67 17.82
C ILE A 245 4.84 21.53 16.37
N THR A 246 4.29 22.59 15.77
CA THR A 246 4.00 22.62 14.34
C THR A 246 5.29 22.42 13.55
N PRO A 247 5.36 21.44 12.62
CA PRO A 247 6.55 21.19 11.85
C PRO A 247 7.00 22.38 11.02
N THR A 248 8.27 22.74 11.16
CA THR A 248 8.90 23.83 10.41
C THR A 248 9.57 23.36 9.12
N VAL A 249 9.71 22.05 8.96
CA VAL A 249 10.35 21.38 7.82
C VAL A 249 9.44 20.28 7.29
N VAL A 250 9.70 19.86 6.04
CA VAL A 250 9.05 18.70 5.42
C VAL A 250 10.12 17.67 5.11
N GLY A 251 9.96 16.47 5.66
CA GLY A 251 10.86 15.35 5.44
C GLY A 251 10.55 14.57 4.18
N ALA A 252 11.51 13.78 3.71
CA ALA A 252 11.32 12.81 2.65
C ALA A 252 11.07 11.42 3.24
N GLY A 253 9.97 10.78 2.86
CA GLY A 253 9.56 9.48 3.40
C GLY A 253 8.49 9.60 4.48
N LEU A 254 7.98 8.45 4.92
CA LEU A 254 6.85 8.41 5.85
C LEU A 254 7.02 7.36 6.95
N ILE A 255 7.57 6.19 6.63
CA ILE A 255 7.64 5.03 7.52
C ILE A 255 9.02 4.39 7.41
N SER A 256 9.70 4.19 8.55
CA SER A 256 10.94 3.41 8.58
C SER A 256 10.65 1.95 8.91
N PHE A 257 9.98 1.64 10.01
CA PHE A 257 9.67 0.26 10.40
C PHE A 257 8.18 -0.08 10.26
N PRO A 258 7.82 -1.20 9.64
CA PRO A 258 8.66 -2.03 8.78
C PRO A 258 8.94 -1.34 7.43
N SER A 259 10.04 -1.68 6.78
CA SER A 259 10.41 -1.02 5.51
C SER A 259 9.41 -1.32 4.39
N PHE A 260 8.68 -0.30 3.93
CA PHE A 260 7.78 -0.42 2.78
C PHE A 260 8.54 -0.60 1.45
N HIS A 261 9.79 -0.12 1.36
CA HIS A 261 10.65 -0.41 0.22
C HIS A 261 10.87 -1.91 0.07
N ILE A 262 11.17 -2.59 1.17
CA ILE A 262 11.38 -4.04 1.19
C ILE A 262 10.08 -4.80 0.93
N ILE A 263 9.00 -4.36 1.56
CA ILE A 263 7.67 -4.96 1.38
C ILE A 263 7.29 -4.97 -0.11
N TRP A 264 7.33 -3.80 -0.76
CA TRP A 264 6.89 -3.68 -2.15
C TRP A 264 7.87 -4.32 -3.13
N ALA A 265 9.19 -4.15 -2.97
CA ALA A 265 10.20 -4.76 -3.82
C ALA A 265 10.12 -6.29 -3.78
N THR A 266 9.99 -6.87 -2.58
CA THR A 266 9.86 -8.33 -2.39
C THR A 266 8.56 -8.86 -2.98
N LEU A 267 7.43 -8.16 -2.73
CA LEU A 267 6.14 -8.57 -3.28
C LEU A 267 6.10 -8.52 -4.80
N LEU A 268 6.66 -7.47 -5.41
CA LEU A 268 6.77 -7.37 -6.86
C LEU A 268 7.63 -8.51 -7.42
N THR A 269 8.79 -8.77 -6.84
CA THR A 269 9.66 -9.89 -7.25
C THR A 269 8.92 -11.23 -7.15
N TYR A 270 8.25 -11.49 -6.03
CA TYR A 270 7.46 -12.70 -5.83
C TYR A 270 6.32 -12.86 -6.85
N THR A 271 5.65 -11.75 -7.18
CA THR A 271 4.53 -11.77 -8.15
C THR A 271 4.97 -12.31 -9.51
N PHE A 272 6.16 -11.96 -9.96
CA PHE A 272 6.70 -12.40 -11.25
C PHE A 272 7.54 -13.69 -11.19
N ARG A 273 7.57 -14.42 -10.05
CA ARG A 273 8.42 -15.61 -9.85
C ARG A 273 8.27 -16.72 -10.90
N LYS A 274 7.14 -16.80 -11.54
CA LYS A 274 6.88 -17.79 -12.61
C LYS A 274 7.34 -17.30 -13.99
N THR A 275 7.67 -16.03 -14.16
CA THR A 275 8.08 -15.42 -15.43
C THR A 275 9.57 -15.13 -15.38
N LYS A 276 10.41 -16.15 -15.63
CA LYS A 276 11.87 -16.09 -15.45
C LYS A 276 12.54 -14.85 -16.06
N ARG A 277 12.09 -14.40 -17.25
CA ARG A 277 12.64 -13.22 -17.94
C ARG A 277 12.44 -11.91 -17.18
N VAL A 278 11.42 -11.82 -16.34
CA VAL A 278 11.14 -10.65 -15.50
C VAL A 278 11.66 -10.87 -14.08
N PHE A 279 11.52 -12.09 -13.57
CA PHE A 279 11.90 -12.46 -12.20
C PHE A 279 13.39 -12.23 -11.91
N TYR A 280 14.30 -12.75 -12.74
CA TYR A 280 15.73 -12.64 -12.45
C TYR A 280 16.26 -11.19 -12.47
N PRO A 281 15.92 -10.34 -13.46
CA PRO A 281 16.27 -8.92 -13.39
C PRO A 281 15.69 -8.22 -12.15
N LEU A 282 14.43 -8.51 -11.78
CA LEU A 282 13.82 -7.96 -10.58
C LEU A 282 14.52 -8.46 -9.31
N LEU A 283 14.88 -9.73 -9.25
CA LEU A 283 15.61 -10.27 -8.11
C LEU A 283 16.94 -9.55 -7.90
N VAL A 284 17.70 -9.32 -8.97
CA VAL A 284 18.98 -8.61 -8.89
C VAL A 284 18.78 -7.16 -8.46
N ILE A 285 17.89 -6.40 -9.14
CA ILE A 285 17.69 -4.98 -8.82
C ILE A 285 17.10 -4.79 -7.42
N ASN A 286 16.20 -5.68 -6.98
CA ASN A 286 15.57 -5.58 -5.67
C ASN A 286 16.47 -6.08 -4.53
N THR A 287 17.45 -6.94 -4.80
CA THR A 287 18.53 -7.24 -3.86
C THR A 287 19.44 -6.02 -3.67
N LEU A 288 19.80 -5.33 -4.75
CA LEU A 288 20.57 -4.08 -4.69
C LEU A 288 19.78 -2.97 -3.99
N LEU A 289 18.48 -2.85 -4.28
CA LEU A 289 17.58 -1.92 -3.60
C LEU A 289 17.52 -2.22 -2.10
N THR A 290 17.40 -3.48 -1.71
CA THR A 290 17.41 -3.90 -0.29
C THR A 290 18.68 -3.45 0.40
N ALA A 291 19.84 -3.70 -0.19
CA ALA A 291 21.11 -3.23 0.36
C ALA A 291 21.19 -1.70 0.42
N SER A 292 20.65 -1.01 -0.60
CA SER A 292 20.67 0.46 -0.67
C SER A 292 19.88 1.11 0.45
N THR A 293 18.78 0.51 0.92
CA THR A 293 17.97 1.08 2.01
C THR A 293 18.78 1.25 3.29
N PHE A 294 19.64 0.29 3.60
CA PHE A 294 20.54 0.33 4.75
C PHE A 294 21.79 1.19 4.51
N LEU A 295 22.46 0.97 3.37
CA LEU A 295 23.74 1.64 3.03
C LEU A 295 23.60 3.16 2.83
N LEU A 296 22.43 3.62 2.39
CA LEU A 296 22.14 5.05 2.23
C LEU A 296 21.52 5.67 3.51
N GLY A 297 21.33 4.91 4.59
CA GLY A 297 20.83 5.42 5.87
C GLY A 297 19.33 5.70 5.91
N TRP A 298 18.53 5.08 5.01
CA TRP A 298 17.08 5.22 5.04
C TRP A 298 16.40 4.29 6.05
N HIS A 299 16.99 3.12 6.31
CA HIS A 299 16.42 2.07 7.14
C HIS A 299 17.47 1.44 8.05
N TYR A 300 17.03 0.98 9.21
CA TYR A 300 17.77 0.02 10.03
C TYR A 300 17.77 -1.35 9.35
N PHE A 301 18.71 -2.23 9.71
CA PHE A 301 18.71 -3.59 9.18
C PHE A 301 17.48 -4.38 9.64
N VAL A 302 17.07 -4.17 10.88
CA VAL A 302 15.84 -4.79 11.42
C VAL A 302 14.57 -4.36 10.69
N ASP A 303 14.52 -3.17 10.05
CA ASP A 303 13.39 -2.75 9.21
C ASP A 303 13.24 -3.66 7.99
N ILE A 304 14.37 -4.14 7.44
CA ILE A 304 14.42 -5.07 6.32
C ILE A 304 13.84 -6.42 6.74
N LEU A 305 14.25 -6.92 7.90
CA LEU A 305 13.72 -8.18 8.45
C LEU A 305 12.22 -8.08 8.70
N GLY A 306 11.75 -6.96 9.27
CA GLY A 306 10.34 -6.67 9.46
C GLY A 306 9.55 -6.66 8.13
N GLY A 307 10.10 -6.02 7.10
CA GLY A 307 9.51 -6.00 5.77
C GLY A 307 9.35 -7.39 5.16
N TRP A 308 10.39 -8.23 5.22
CA TRP A 308 10.32 -9.61 4.75
C TRP A 308 9.33 -10.46 5.54
N ALA A 309 9.26 -10.31 6.87
CA ALA A 309 8.31 -11.03 7.70
C ALA A 309 6.85 -10.70 7.32
N VAL A 310 6.54 -9.42 7.09
CA VAL A 310 5.22 -8.98 6.62
C VAL A 310 4.85 -9.62 5.29
N VAL A 311 5.76 -9.63 4.32
CA VAL A 311 5.51 -10.22 2.99
C VAL A 311 5.34 -11.73 3.09
N ALA A 312 6.20 -12.42 3.84
CA ALA A 312 6.12 -13.87 4.03
C ALA A 312 4.77 -14.28 4.66
N PHE A 313 4.33 -13.55 5.68
CA PHE A 313 3.03 -13.79 6.30
C PHE A 313 1.88 -13.55 5.31
N ALA A 314 1.90 -12.45 4.56
CA ALA A 314 0.84 -12.13 3.61
C ALA A 314 0.74 -13.17 2.48
N ILE A 315 1.87 -13.64 1.96
CA ILE A 315 1.91 -14.70 0.95
C ILE A 315 1.30 -15.99 1.52
N TRP A 316 1.78 -16.40 2.69
CA TRP A 316 1.26 -17.60 3.35
C TRP A 316 -0.25 -17.51 3.58
N PHE A 317 -0.73 -16.38 4.12
CA PHE A 317 -2.14 -16.20 4.46
C PHE A 317 -3.03 -16.24 3.21
N VAL A 318 -2.69 -15.45 2.19
CA VAL A 318 -3.50 -15.37 0.95
C VAL A 318 -3.48 -16.70 0.21
N ASP A 319 -2.32 -17.34 0.04
CA ASP A 319 -2.23 -18.62 -0.66
C ASP A 319 -3.01 -19.73 0.06
N LYS A 320 -3.03 -19.73 1.39
CA LYS A 320 -3.84 -20.64 2.19
C LYS A 320 -5.34 -20.49 1.91
N GLN A 321 -5.85 -19.25 1.79
CA GLN A 321 -7.27 -19.02 1.47
C GLN A 321 -7.67 -19.56 0.10
N TYR A 322 -6.73 -19.59 -0.85
CA TYR A 322 -6.97 -20.19 -2.17
C TYR A 322 -6.88 -21.70 -2.19
N SER A 323 -6.13 -22.32 -1.27
CA SER A 323 -6.01 -23.78 -1.19
C SER A 323 -7.26 -24.45 -0.61
N PHE A 324 -7.99 -23.78 0.27
CA PHE A 324 -9.25 -24.30 0.83
C PHE A 324 -10.42 -24.32 -0.14
N ARG A 325 -10.27 -23.73 -1.34
CA ARG A 325 -11.34 -23.63 -2.34
C ARG A 325 -11.19 -24.65 -3.48
N LYS A 326 -10.12 -25.43 -3.47
CA LYS A 326 -9.91 -26.58 -4.39
C LYS A 326 -10.36 -27.87 -3.76
#